data_d2297fb27fdb6127abcf82e560d69d5c
#
_entry.id   d2297fb27fdb6127abcf82e560d69d5c
#
_cell.length_a   1.000
_cell.length_b   1.000
_cell.length_c   1.000
_cell.angle_alpha   90.00
_cell.angle_beta   90.00
_cell.angle_gamma   90.00
#
_symmetry.space_group_name_H-M   'P 1'
#
loop_
_entity.id
_entity.type
_entity.pdbx_description
1 polymer ?
#
loop_
_entity_poly.entity_id
_entity_poly.type
_entity_poly.pdbx_seq_one_letter_code
_entity_poly.pdbx_strand_id
1 'polypeptide(L)'
;GGPWKHYYGNKDLKPQKSNYYSASVEYHASNLQITVTGFYNRIKNMIALTEVPTSAEDRLDEIEASMQHKNLSKARSFGGDISLTYQILSSLAIGGGYSYTDAKAQYTDDPTDPNYMLYTPINGTSFHNANWKLAWNHAWKKYKLDVTLFGRYQSTRFYITDGDGKSYQLWRLNTRHNVLKKKKWNLDINVGIDNIFDYVDRTPFGRHRGTTSPGRTWYASFIVKFQNK
;
A
#
# COMPACT_ATOMS: atom_id res chain seq x y z
N GLY A 1 -5.57 4.97 -28.92
CA GLY A 1 -5.93 6.20 -28.20
C GLY A 1 -6.62 5.82 -26.91
N GLY A 2 -6.29 6.48 -25.82
CA GLY A 2 -7.03 6.31 -24.56
C GLY A 2 -8.30 7.17 -24.56
N PRO A 3 -9.23 6.92 -23.63
CA PRO A 3 -10.45 7.70 -23.55
C PRO A 3 -10.14 9.17 -23.30
N TRP A 4 -10.70 10.04 -24.09
CA TRP A 4 -10.57 11.48 -23.89
C TRP A 4 -11.46 11.91 -22.72
N LYS A 5 -10.88 12.61 -21.74
CA LYS A 5 -11.60 13.16 -20.58
C LYS A 5 -11.45 14.66 -20.55
N HIS A 6 -12.56 15.34 -20.33
CA HIS A 6 -12.59 16.78 -20.10
C HIS A 6 -12.67 17.08 -18.61
N TYR A 7 -11.85 18.01 -18.12
CA TYR A 7 -11.81 18.41 -16.73
C TYR A 7 -12.30 19.85 -16.59
N TYR A 8 -13.44 20.00 -15.92
CA TYR A 8 -14.01 21.31 -15.65
C TYR A 8 -13.50 21.90 -14.33
N GLY A 9 -13.26 23.22 -14.34
CA GLY A 9 -13.06 23.97 -13.13
C GLY A 9 -14.34 24.11 -12.32
N ASN A 10 -14.23 24.25 -11.00
CA ASN A 10 -15.36 24.53 -10.12
C ASN A 10 -15.05 25.75 -9.25
N LYS A 11 -15.74 26.86 -9.52
CA LYS A 11 -15.55 28.14 -8.78
C LYS A 11 -16.20 28.12 -7.40
N ASP A 12 -17.12 27.18 -7.14
CA ASP A 12 -17.90 27.08 -5.92
C ASP A 12 -17.27 26.13 -4.90
N LEU A 13 -16.03 25.68 -5.14
CA LEU A 13 -15.33 24.81 -4.22
C LEU A 13 -15.13 25.49 -2.86
N LYS A 14 -15.60 24.83 -1.82
CA LYS A 14 -15.38 25.22 -0.42
C LYS A 14 -14.15 24.51 0.13
N PRO A 15 -13.39 25.14 1.05
CA PRO A 15 -12.28 24.50 1.71
C PRO A 15 -12.72 23.22 2.44
N GLN A 16 -11.95 22.15 2.24
CA GLN A 16 -12.07 20.95 3.02
C GLN A 16 -11.60 21.20 4.45
N LYS A 17 -12.34 20.70 5.44
CA LYS A 17 -11.99 20.76 6.86
C LYS A 17 -11.86 19.35 7.42
N SER A 18 -10.79 19.10 8.15
CA SER A 18 -10.50 17.81 8.75
C SER A 18 -10.22 17.97 10.24
N ASN A 19 -10.84 17.11 11.04
CA ASN A 19 -10.50 16.91 12.45
C ASN A 19 -9.92 15.51 12.61
N TYR A 20 -8.65 15.45 12.96
CA TYR A 20 -7.91 14.19 13.14
C TYR A 20 -7.54 14.01 14.61
N TYR A 21 -7.83 12.84 15.13
CA TYR A 21 -7.47 12.42 16.50
C TYR A 21 -6.74 11.11 16.42
N SER A 22 -5.64 10.98 17.14
CA SER A 22 -4.92 9.73 17.27
C SER A 22 -4.34 9.56 18.67
N ALA A 23 -4.22 8.30 19.07
CA ALA A 23 -3.54 7.91 20.30
C ALA A 23 -2.66 6.71 20.03
N SER A 24 -1.48 6.68 20.64
CA SER A 24 -0.50 5.63 20.46
C SER A 24 0.02 5.16 21.79
N VAL A 25 0.21 3.86 21.92
CA VAL A 25 0.86 3.21 23.08
C VAL A 25 2.04 2.42 22.57
N GLU A 26 3.19 2.62 23.21
CA GLU A 26 4.42 1.90 22.91
C GLU A 26 4.84 1.08 24.12
N TYR A 27 5.20 -0.17 23.88
CA TYR A 27 5.81 -1.04 24.86
C TYR A 27 7.21 -1.43 24.40
N HIS A 28 8.19 -1.24 25.25
CA HIS A 28 9.58 -1.59 25.03
C HIS A 28 10.08 -2.53 26.09
N ALA A 29 10.60 -3.66 25.66
CA ALA A 29 11.48 -4.53 26.46
C ALA A 29 12.83 -4.64 25.76
N SER A 30 13.82 -5.29 26.34
CA SER A 30 15.17 -5.37 25.78
C SER A 30 15.22 -5.98 24.37
N ASN A 31 14.28 -6.88 24.05
CA ASN A 31 14.23 -7.62 22.79
C ASN A 31 12.88 -7.54 22.08
N LEU A 32 11.92 -6.78 22.61
CA LEU A 32 10.56 -6.68 22.10
C LEU A 32 10.12 -5.22 22.07
N GLN A 33 9.58 -4.79 20.93
CA GLN A 33 8.92 -3.51 20.77
C GLN A 33 7.56 -3.74 20.14
N ILE A 34 6.53 -3.19 20.76
CA ILE A 34 5.16 -3.21 20.25
C ILE A 34 4.63 -1.78 20.26
N THR A 35 4.03 -1.37 19.17
CA THR A 35 3.34 -0.08 19.07
C THR A 35 1.90 -0.34 18.62
N VAL A 36 0.94 0.24 19.31
CA VAL A 36 -0.47 0.20 18.96
C VAL A 36 -0.96 1.63 18.81
N THR A 37 -1.54 1.95 17.67
CA THR A 37 -2.08 3.28 17.37
C THR A 37 -3.54 3.14 16.97
N GLY A 38 -4.40 4.00 17.52
CA GLY A 38 -5.77 4.16 17.08
C GLY A 38 -5.99 5.57 16.52
N PHE A 39 -6.82 5.72 15.50
CA PHE A 39 -7.14 7.02 14.93
C PHE A 39 -8.59 7.17 14.53
N TYR A 40 -9.03 8.40 14.52
CA TYR A 40 -10.32 8.83 13.98
C TYR A 40 -10.15 10.14 13.23
N ASN A 41 -10.66 10.19 11.99
CA ASN A 41 -10.65 11.39 11.16
C ASN A 41 -12.05 11.66 10.64
N ARG A 42 -12.49 12.91 10.77
CA ARG A 42 -13.76 13.40 10.23
C ARG A 42 -13.49 14.55 9.28
N ILE A 43 -13.97 14.41 8.07
CA ILE A 43 -13.79 15.39 7.00
C ILE A 43 -15.14 15.96 6.62
N LYS A 44 -15.21 17.29 6.53
CA LYS A 44 -16.33 18.03 5.99
C LYS A 44 -15.92 18.68 4.66
N ASN A 45 -16.87 18.80 3.74
CA ASN A 45 -16.61 19.36 2.41
C ASN A 45 -15.43 18.68 1.69
N MET A 46 -15.33 17.36 1.80
CA MET A 46 -14.27 16.60 1.12
C MET A 46 -14.29 16.92 -0.37
N ILE A 47 -13.13 17.26 -0.92
CA ILE A 47 -12.97 17.54 -2.34
C ILE A 47 -12.63 16.22 -3.04
N ALA A 48 -13.45 15.84 -4.01
CA ALA A 48 -13.19 14.66 -4.84
C ALA A 48 -13.46 14.98 -6.32
N LEU A 49 -12.74 14.27 -7.18
CA LEU A 49 -12.99 14.30 -8.61
C LEU A 49 -14.19 13.41 -8.91
N THR A 50 -15.25 14.00 -9.43
CA THR A 50 -16.49 13.30 -9.75
C THR A 50 -16.81 13.43 -11.24
N GLU A 51 -17.47 12.42 -11.80
CA GLU A 51 -18.01 12.52 -13.14
C GLU A 51 -19.21 13.47 -13.14
N VAL A 52 -19.30 14.31 -14.15
CA VAL A 52 -20.42 15.25 -14.37
C VAL A 52 -21.02 14.98 -15.74
N PRO A 53 -22.29 15.38 -15.99
CA PRO A 53 -22.90 15.23 -17.28
C PRO A 53 -22.04 15.84 -18.39
N THR A 54 -21.74 15.05 -19.42
CA THR A 54 -21.00 15.49 -20.60
C THR A 54 -21.85 16.46 -21.40
N SER A 55 -21.32 17.63 -21.73
CA SER A 55 -21.99 18.63 -22.53
C SER A 55 -22.27 18.13 -23.96
N ALA A 56 -23.18 18.78 -24.68
CA ALA A 56 -23.44 18.45 -26.07
C ALA A 56 -22.20 18.70 -26.95
N GLU A 57 -21.43 19.74 -26.64
CA GLU A 57 -20.18 20.07 -27.34
C GLU A 57 -19.12 19.00 -27.12
N ASP A 58 -18.89 18.58 -25.86
CA ASP A 58 -17.95 17.50 -25.54
C ASP A 58 -18.32 16.17 -26.21
N ARG A 59 -19.60 15.90 -26.39
CA ARG A 59 -20.05 14.68 -27.10
C ARG A 59 -19.71 14.73 -28.58
N LEU A 60 -19.74 15.92 -29.20
CA LEU A 60 -19.32 16.09 -30.57
C LEU A 60 -17.80 15.90 -30.73
N ASP A 61 -17.04 16.21 -29.70
CA ASP A 61 -15.59 16.05 -29.64
C ASP A 61 -15.15 14.65 -29.16
N GLU A 62 -16.07 13.69 -29.13
CA GLU A 62 -15.82 12.30 -28.70
C GLU A 62 -15.26 12.17 -27.27
N ILE A 63 -15.61 13.12 -26.40
CA ILE A 63 -15.25 13.08 -24.98
C ILE A 63 -16.06 11.98 -24.29
N GLU A 64 -15.38 10.96 -23.77
CA GLU A 64 -16.02 9.81 -23.12
C GLU A 64 -16.56 10.15 -21.71
N ALA A 65 -15.91 11.05 -20.99
CA ALA A 65 -16.32 11.45 -19.65
C ALA A 65 -15.88 12.88 -19.31
N SER A 66 -16.77 13.61 -18.69
CA SER A 66 -16.49 14.94 -18.15
C SER A 66 -16.33 14.85 -16.64
N MET A 67 -15.25 15.43 -16.12
CA MET A 67 -14.86 15.33 -14.72
C MET A 67 -14.80 16.72 -14.08
N GLN A 68 -15.21 16.81 -12.83
CA GLN A 68 -15.12 18.06 -12.07
C GLN A 68 -14.81 17.77 -10.60
N HIS A 69 -14.00 18.61 -9.96
CA HIS A 69 -13.84 18.57 -8.53
C HIS A 69 -15.07 19.16 -7.84
N LYS A 70 -15.66 18.39 -6.94
CA LYS A 70 -16.81 18.81 -6.12
C LYS A 70 -16.55 18.54 -4.65
N ASN A 71 -17.22 19.30 -3.79
CA ASN A 71 -17.26 18.99 -2.37
C ASN A 71 -18.27 17.86 -2.15
N LEU A 72 -17.81 16.77 -1.55
CA LEU A 72 -18.67 15.74 -1.01
C LEU A 72 -19.18 16.19 0.37
N SER A 73 -20.38 15.74 0.77
CA SER A 73 -20.98 16.25 2.01
C SER A 73 -20.16 15.91 3.25
N LYS A 74 -19.71 14.67 3.39
CA LYS A 74 -18.96 14.19 4.56
C LYS A 74 -18.11 12.97 4.20
N ALA A 75 -16.97 12.85 4.89
CA ALA A 75 -16.17 11.63 4.89
C ALA A 75 -15.68 11.35 6.32
N ARG A 76 -15.43 10.09 6.59
CA ARG A 76 -14.82 9.64 7.84
C ARG A 76 -13.83 8.51 7.58
N SER A 77 -12.79 8.47 8.36
CA SER A 77 -11.94 7.29 8.47
C SER A 77 -11.61 7.02 9.93
N PHE A 78 -11.58 5.77 10.29
CA PHE A 78 -11.12 5.33 11.60
C PHE A 78 -10.43 3.99 11.46
N GLY A 79 -9.58 3.69 12.41
CA GLY A 79 -8.86 2.44 12.38
C GLY A 79 -7.79 2.36 13.45
N GLY A 80 -6.89 1.43 13.25
CA GLY A 80 -5.75 1.24 14.13
C GLY A 80 -4.67 0.43 13.45
N ASP A 81 -3.48 0.59 14.00
CA ASP A 81 -2.27 -0.09 13.58
C ASP A 81 -1.64 -0.79 14.77
N ILE A 82 -1.12 -1.97 14.54
CA ILE A 82 -0.22 -2.65 15.46
C ILE A 82 1.08 -2.98 14.74
N SER A 83 2.21 -2.67 15.33
CA SER A 83 3.51 -3.07 14.84
C SER A 83 4.31 -3.81 15.91
N LEU A 84 5.07 -4.79 15.48
CA LEU A 84 5.89 -5.65 16.33
C LEU A 84 7.28 -5.77 15.75
N THR A 85 8.30 -5.66 16.63
CA THR A 85 9.67 -6.08 16.35
C THR A 85 10.14 -6.92 17.54
N TYR A 86 10.57 -8.14 17.27
CA TYR A 86 10.98 -9.09 18.30
C TYR A 86 12.27 -9.82 17.91
N GLN A 87 13.31 -9.60 18.69
CA GLN A 87 14.56 -10.34 18.60
C GLN A 87 14.44 -11.60 19.44
N ILE A 88 14.05 -12.72 18.83
CA ILE A 88 13.82 -14.00 19.53
C ILE A 88 15.12 -14.59 20.03
N LEU A 89 16.13 -14.60 19.18
CA LEU A 89 17.50 -15.05 19.44
C LEU A 89 18.45 -14.03 18.82
N SER A 90 19.73 -14.05 19.19
CA SER A 90 20.75 -13.24 18.53
C SER A 90 20.81 -13.45 17.01
N SER A 91 20.40 -14.64 16.55
CA SER A 91 20.38 -15.04 15.15
C SER A 91 19.00 -14.97 14.50
N LEU A 92 17.93 -14.70 15.24
CA LEU A 92 16.56 -14.77 14.72
C LEU A 92 15.74 -13.58 15.20
N ALA A 93 15.24 -12.80 14.26
CA ALA A 93 14.32 -11.69 14.50
C ALA A 93 13.05 -11.83 13.65
N ILE A 94 11.94 -11.42 14.21
CA ILE A 94 10.68 -11.25 13.50
C ILE A 94 10.18 -9.82 13.64
N GLY A 95 9.46 -9.36 12.66
CA GLY A 95 8.79 -8.07 12.68
C GLY A 95 7.56 -8.11 11.82
N GLY A 96 6.69 -7.15 12.01
CA GLY A 96 5.50 -7.04 11.19
C GLY A 96 4.56 -5.97 11.69
N GLY A 97 3.53 -5.75 10.91
CA GLY A 97 2.48 -4.81 11.21
C GLY A 97 1.17 -5.24 10.62
N TYR A 98 0.11 -4.80 11.26
CA TYR A 98 -1.25 -4.95 10.75
C TYR A 98 -1.97 -3.62 10.92
N SER A 99 -2.67 -3.20 9.86
CA SER A 99 -3.50 -2.00 9.85
C SER A 99 -4.93 -2.34 9.48
N TYR A 100 -5.86 -1.79 10.25
CA TYR A 100 -7.27 -1.74 9.89
C TYR A 100 -7.65 -0.29 9.63
N THR A 101 -8.31 -0.02 8.50
CA THR A 101 -8.80 1.31 8.14
C THR A 101 -10.18 1.20 7.50
N ASP A 102 -11.18 1.81 8.14
CA ASP A 102 -12.51 2.02 7.55
C ASP A 102 -12.62 3.47 7.09
N ALA A 103 -12.49 3.70 5.78
CA ALA A 103 -12.61 5.03 5.17
C ALA A 103 -13.82 5.06 4.24
N LYS A 104 -14.80 5.89 4.57
CA LYS A 104 -16.08 6.02 3.86
C LYS A 104 -16.46 7.47 3.64
N ALA A 105 -17.15 7.73 2.55
CA ALA A 105 -17.68 9.05 2.21
C ALA A 105 -19.13 8.98 1.73
N GLN A 106 -19.83 10.08 1.85
CA GLN A 106 -21.11 10.31 1.21
C GLN A 106 -20.82 10.96 -0.15
N TYR A 107 -21.20 10.29 -1.23
CA TYR A 107 -20.88 10.73 -2.61
C TYR A 107 -21.96 11.60 -3.24
N THR A 108 -23.10 11.74 -2.59
CA THR A 108 -24.21 12.56 -3.09
C THR A 108 -24.87 13.33 -1.96
N ASP A 109 -25.25 14.57 -2.22
CA ASP A 109 -26.08 15.42 -1.35
C ASP A 109 -27.50 15.56 -1.91
N ASP A 110 -27.79 14.91 -3.03
CA ASP A 110 -29.12 14.92 -3.66
C ASP A 110 -30.09 14.03 -2.87
N PRO A 111 -31.13 14.60 -2.22
CA PRO A 111 -32.10 13.82 -1.47
C PRO A 111 -32.94 12.84 -2.32
N THR A 112 -32.89 12.99 -3.64
CA THR A 112 -33.61 12.11 -4.57
C THR A 112 -32.77 10.90 -5.01
N ASP A 113 -31.45 10.93 -4.75
CA ASP A 113 -30.56 9.81 -5.05
C ASP A 113 -30.80 8.67 -4.05
N PRO A 114 -30.97 7.41 -4.50
CA PRO A 114 -31.10 6.25 -3.63
C PRO A 114 -29.93 6.07 -2.63
N ASN A 115 -28.75 6.62 -2.96
CA ASN A 115 -27.56 6.57 -2.12
C ASN A 115 -27.41 7.79 -1.19
N TYR A 116 -28.42 8.65 -1.13
CA TYR A 116 -28.43 9.80 -0.24
C TYR A 116 -28.20 9.39 1.21
N MET A 117 -27.30 10.10 1.89
CA MET A 117 -26.89 9.82 3.28
C MET A 117 -26.11 8.49 3.49
N LEU A 118 -25.93 7.65 2.47
CA LEU A 118 -25.17 6.43 2.61
C LEU A 118 -23.67 6.70 2.62
N TYR A 119 -22.98 6.05 3.56
CA TYR A 119 -21.51 6.02 3.59
C TYR A 119 -21.01 4.81 2.80
N THR A 120 -20.29 5.08 1.73
CA THR A 120 -19.65 4.04 0.89
C THR A 120 -18.13 4.12 0.98
N PRO A 121 -17.42 2.99 0.84
CA PRO A 121 -15.96 3.01 0.86
C PRO A 121 -15.37 3.98 -0.16
N ILE A 122 -14.29 4.67 0.21
CA ILE A 122 -13.58 5.58 -0.68
C ILE A 122 -12.83 4.77 -1.75
N ASN A 123 -12.88 5.23 -2.99
CA ASN A 123 -12.21 4.57 -4.12
C ASN A 123 -10.74 4.26 -3.83
N GLY A 124 -10.33 3.03 -4.13
CA GLY A 124 -8.97 2.55 -3.97
C GLY A 124 -8.57 2.20 -2.54
N THR A 125 -9.50 2.28 -1.57
CA THR A 125 -9.22 1.90 -0.18
C THR A 125 -9.41 0.41 0.04
N SER A 126 -8.63 -0.13 0.97
CA SER A 126 -8.77 -1.49 1.50
C SER A 126 -8.82 -1.45 3.02
N PHE A 127 -9.63 -2.33 3.64
CA PHE A 127 -9.78 -2.34 5.09
C PHE A 127 -8.59 -2.92 5.84
N HIS A 128 -7.95 -3.93 5.28
CA HIS A 128 -6.92 -4.70 5.98
C HIS A 128 -5.61 -4.71 5.20
N ASN A 129 -4.54 -4.34 5.87
CA ASN A 129 -3.18 -4.43 5.36
C ASN A 129 -2.30 -5.08 6.41
N ALA A 130 -1.43 -5.96 5.99
CA ALA A 130 -0.45 -6.59 6.87
C ALA A 130 0.91 -6.71 6.17
N ASN A 131 1.96 -6.69 6.95
CA ASN A 131 3.30 -7.01 6.50
C ASN A 131 4.03 -7.80 7.56
N TRP A 132 5.00 -8.59 7.14
CA TRP A 132 5.83 -9.39 8.04
C TRP A 132 7.23 -9.54 7.50
N LYS A 133 8.14 -9.72 8.41
CA LYS A 133 9.56 -9.95 8.15
C LYS A 133 10.09 -11.01 9.10
N LEU A 134 10.82 -11.96 8.56
CA LEU A 134 11.62 -12.90 9.34
C LEU A 134 13.07 -12.77 8.88
N ALA A 135 13.97 -12.54 9.81
CA ALA A 135 15.40 -12.44 9.54
C ALA A 135 16.15 -13.47 10.37
N TRP A 136 16.88 -14.31 9.69
CA TRP A 136 17.75 -15.31 10.32
C TRP A 136 19.16 -15.19 9.78
N ASN A 137 20.14 -15.34 10.68
CA ASN A 137 21.54 -15.36 10.28
C ASN A 137 22.30 -16.45 11.03
N HIS A 138 23.30 -16.99 10.36
CA HIS A 138 24.22 -17.92 10.98
C HIS A 138 25.63 -17.73 10.41
N ALA A 139 26.62 -17.85 11.28
CA ALA A 139 28.02 -17.73 10.91
C ALA A 139 28.77 -19.02 11.23
N TRP A 140 29.35 -19.64 10.21
CA TRP A 140 30.36 -20.69 10.32
C TRP A 140 31.74 -20.04 10.27
N LYS A 141 32.80 -20.82 10.47
CA LYS A 141 34.18 -20.28 10.53
C LYS A 141 34.57 -19.40 9.33
N LYS A 142 34.13 -19.75 8.13
CA LYS A 142 34.50 -19.06 6.87
C LYS A 142 33.34 -18.63 6.02
N TYR A 143 32.13 -18.82 6.51
CA TYR A 143 30.91 -18.55 5.76
C TYR A 143 29.85 -17.96 6.66
N LYS A 144 29.20 -16.89 6.23
CA LYS A 144 28.06 -16.30 6.89
C LYS A 144 26.87 -16.27 5.95
N LEU A 145 25.73 -16.71 6.43
CA LEU A 145 24.45 -16.68 5.72
C LEU A 145 23.49 -15.76 6.48
N ASP A 146 22.92 -14.80 5.76
CA ASP A 146 21.78 -14.02 6.20
C ASP A 146 20.59 -14.37 5.30
N VAL A 147 19.45 -14.71 5.89
CA VAL A 147 18.20 -15.04 5.19
C VAL A 147 17.14 -14.07 5.66
N THR A 148 16.45 -13.43 4.74
CA THR A 148 15.33 -12.54 5.07
C THR A 148 14.12 -12.89 4.21
N LEU A 149 13.02 -13.20 4.88
CA LEU A 149 11.72 -13.43 4.26
C LEU A 149 10.82 -12.23 4.58
N PHE A 150 10.24 -11.65 3.54
CA PHE A 150 9.25 -10.57 3.65
C PHE A 150 7.93 -11.03 3.07
N GLY A 151 6.85 -10.53 3.63
CA GLY A 151 5.55 -10.63 3.03
C GLY A 151 4.70 -9.42 3.30
N ARG A 152 3.75 -9.18 2.42
CA ARG A 152 2.69 -8.20 2.61
C ARG A 152 1.36 -8.73 2.09
N TYR A 153 0.31 -8.31 2.73
CA TYR A 153 -1.06 -8.60 2.37
C TYR A 153 -1.86 -7.31 2.26
N GLN A 154 -2.72 -7.24 1.27
CA GLN A 154 -3.71 -6.19 1.12
C GLN A 154 -5.06 -6.84 0.83
N SER A 155 -6.10 -6.45 1.59
CA SER A 155 -7.46 -6.89 1.32
C SER A 155 -8.04 -6.25 0.06
N THR A 156 -9.21 -6.69 -0.34
CA THR A 156 -9.98 -6.13 -1.45
C THR A 156 -9.99 -4.61 -1.42
N ARG A 157 -9.72 -4.00 -2.56
CA ARG A 157 -9.80 -2.54 -2.78
C ARG A 157 -11.14 -2.22 -3.43
N PHE A 158 -11.79 -1.22 -2.90
CA PHE A 158 -13.09 -0.78 -3.40
C PHE A 158 -12.95 0.23 -4.54
N TYR A 159 -13.72 0.01 -5.61
CA TYR A 159 -13.87 0.95 -6.70
C TYR A 159 -15.34 1.02 -7.10
N ILE A 160 -15.90 2.24 -7.15
CA ILE A 160 -17.35 2.45 -7.36
C ILE A 160 -17.75 2.04 -8.79
N THR A 161 -16.93 2.38 -9.79
CA THR A 161 -17.27 2.23 -11.20
C THR A 161 -16.71 0.98 -11.86
N ASP A 162 -15.58 0.46 -11.35
CA ASP A 162 -14.81 -0.56 -12.04
C ASP A 162 -14.87 -1.93 -11.38
N GLY A 163 -15.61 -2.02 -10.26
CA GLY A 163 -15.65 -3.21 -9.41
C GLY A 163 -14.40 -3.36 -8.54
N ASP A 164 -14.45 -4.28 -7.61
CA ASP A 164 -13.43 -4.42 -6.57
C ASP A 164 -12.14 -5.08 -7.09
N GLY A 165 -11.01 -4.51 -6.68
CA GLY A 165 -9.72 -5.15 -6.86
C GLY A 165 -9.54 -6.30 -5.86
N LYS A 166 -9.16 -7.48 -6.32
CA LYS A 166 -8.97 -8.66 -5.46
C LYS A 166 -7.91 -8.43 -4.39
N SER A 167 -8.09 -9.09 -3.25
CA SER A 167 -7.04 -9.19 -2.23
C SER A 167 -5.81 -9.91 -2.79
N TYR A 168 -4.64 -9.55 -2.31
CA TYR A 168 -3.40 -10.18 -2.73
C TYR A 168 -2.38 -10.24 -1.61
N GLN A 169 -1.38 -11.09 -1.79
CA GLN A 169 -0.19 -11.15 -0.97
C GLN A 169 1.05 -11.29 -1.86
N LEU A 170 2.12 -10.63 -1.45
CA LEU A 170 3.41 -10.69 -2.11
C LEU A 170 4.47 -11.14 -1.11
N TRP A 171 5.26 -12.12 -1.51
CA TRP A 171 6.34 -12.67 -0.71
C TRP A 171 7.67 -12.49 -1.42
N ARG A 172 8.69 -12.13 -0.67
CA ARG A 172 10.06 -11.99 -1.15
C ARG A 172 11.02 -12.73 -0.23
N LEU A 173 11.92 -13.48 -0.82
CA LEU A 173 13.05 -14.09 -0.13
C LEU A 173 14.35 -13.44 -0.60
N ASN A 174 15.18 -13.04 0.32
CA ASN A 174 16.54 -12.58 0.07
C ASN A 174 17.52 -13.39 0.89
N THR A 175 18.60 -13.81 0.26
CA THR A 175 19.72 -14.46 0.94
C THR A 175 21.02 -13.72 0.63
N ARG A 176 21.82 -13.51 1.64
CA ARG A 176 23.16 -12.93 1.52
C ARG A 176 24.18 -13.92 2.03
N HIS A 177 25.15 -14.24 1.18
CA HIS A 177 26.21 -15.18 1.43
C HIS A 177 27.54 -14.44 1.50
N ASN A 178 28.22 -14.52 2.64
CA ASN A 178 29.58 -14.04 2.76
C ASN A 178 30.51 -15.26 2.71
N VAL A 179 31.19 -15.45 1.58
CA VAL A 179 31.88 -16.71 1.26
C VAL A 179 33.42 -16.65 1.31
N LEU A 180 34.00 -15.46 1.31
CA LEU A 180 35.45 -15.27 1.37
C LEU A 180 35.80 -14.20 2.38
N LYS A 181 36.48 -14.61 3.45
CA LYS A 181 37.18 -13.72 4.38
C LYS A 181 38.67 -14.00 4.31
N LYS A 182 39.39 -13.34 3.40
CA LYS A 182 40.86 -13.25 3.44
C LYS A 182 41.27 -11.85 3.89
N LYS A 183 42.46 -11.68 4.44
CA LYS A 183 42.94 -10.40 5.02
C LYS A 183 42.70 -9.15 4.14
N LYS A 184 42.56 -9.30 2.83
CA LYS A 184 42.37 -8.22 1.87
C LYS A 184 41.10 -8.32 1.03
N TRP A 185 40.39 -9.45 1.05
CA TRP A 185 39.25 -9.70 0.18
C TRP A 185 38.05 -10.17 0.97
N ASN A 186 36.88 -9.63 0.63
CA ASN A 186 35.60 -10.09 1.12
C ASN A 186 34.64 -10.20 -0.08
N LEU A 187 34.01 -11.35 -0.22
CA LEU A 187 33.01 -11.59 -1.29
C LEU A 187 31.63 -11.79 -0.65
N ASP A 188 30.72 -10.90 -0.99
CA ASP A 188 29.30 -11.03 -0.68
C ASP A 188 28.52 -11.40 -1.95
N ILE A 189 27.67 -12.40 -1.86
CA ILE A 189 26.74 -12.79 -2.92
C ILE A 189 25.33 -12.61 -2.39
N ASN A 190 24.52 -11.81 -3.07
CA ASN A 190 23.09 -11.71 -2.77
C ASN A 190 22.30 -12.45 -3.84
N VAL A 191 21.37 -13.29 -3.41
CA VAL A 191 20.42 -14.00 -4.27
C VAL A 191 19.03 -13.81 -3.71
N GLY A 192 18.08 -13.49 -4.55
CA GLY A 192 16.72 -13.29 -4.09
C GLY A 192 15.68 -13.61 -5.14
N ILE A 193 14.45 -13.75 -4.62
CA ILE A 193 13.24 -13.95 -5.39
C ILE A 193 12.23 -12.93 -4.91
N ASP A 194 11.75 -12.11 -5.83
CA ASP A 194 10.59 -11.26 -5.60
C ASP A 194 9.34 -11.97 -6.11
N ASN A 195 8.22 -11.73 -5.40
CA ASN A 195 6.93 -12.32 -5.75
C ASN A 195 7.00 -13.86 -5.93
N ILE A 196 7.35 -14.55 -4.85
CA ILE A 196 7.60 -16.01 -4.85
C ILE A 196 6.44 -16.81 -5.45
N PHE A 197 5.20 -16.39 -5.22
CA PHE A 197 4.00 -17.08 -5.70
C PHE A 197 3.51 -16.62 -7.05
N ASP A 198 4.28 -15.78 -7.74
CA ASP A 198 3.99 -15.31 -9.10
C ASP A 198 2.62 -14.62 -9.24
N TYR A 199 2.26 -13.82 -8.22
CA TYR A 199 1.02 -13.09 -8.28
C TYR A 199 1.08 -11.99 -9.34
N VAL A 200 0.16 -12.06 -10.29
CA VAL A 200 -0.06 -11.02 -11.30
C VAL A 200 -1.51 -10.61 -11.24
N ASP A 201 -1.76 -9.33 -11.04
CA ASP A 201 -3.11 -8.81 -11.06
C ASP A 201 -3.63 -8.81 -12.51
N ARG A 202 -4.46 -9.80 -12.81
CA ARG A 202 -5.11 -9.97 -14.11
C ARG A 202 -6.54 -9.44 -14.10
N THR A 203 -6.91 -8.63 -13.14
CA THR A 203 -8.25 -8.05 -13.11
C THR A 203 -8.46 -7.22 -14.38
N PRO A 204 -9.54 -7.43 -15.12
CA PRO A 204 -9.79 -6.77 -16.41
C PRO A 204 -10.12 -5.29 -16.26
N PHE A 205 -9.93 -4.76 -15.08
CA PHE A 205 -10.18 -3.39 -14.84
C PHE A 205 -9.16 -2.58 -15.48
N GLY A 206 -9.59 -2.39 -16.52
CA GLY A 206 -9.31 -1.27 -17.24
C GLY A 206 -8.04 -0.61 -16.86
N ARG A 207 -7.31 -0.57 -17.61
CA ARG A 207 -6.37 0.41 -18.07
C ARG A 207 -5.36 0.95 -17.03
N HIS A 208 -5.55 0.91 -15.70
CA HIS A 208 -4.56 1.56 -14.80
C HIS A 208 -4.67 1.22 -13.29
N ARG A 209 -5.35 0.15 -12.89
CA ARG A 209 -5.64 -0.06 -11.46
C ARG A 209 -5.18 -1.39 -10.87
N GLY A 210 -4.50 -2.20 -11.65
CA GLY A 210 -3.84 -3.41 -11.17
C GLY A 210 -2.55 -3.07 -10.41
N THR A 211 -2.04 -4.02 -9.66
CA THR A 211 -0.66 -3.93 -9.19
C THR A 211 0.26 -4.06 -10.40
N THR A 212 1.23 -3.18 -10.50
CA THR A 212 2.28 -3.24 -11.54
C THR A 212 3.36 -4.27 -11.24
N SER A 213 3.04 -5.30 -10.46
CA SER A 213 4.00 -6.37 -10.16
C SER A 213 4.34 -7.14 -11.43
N PRO A 214 5.61 -7.23 -11.79
CA PRO A 214 6.04 -7.92 -13.00
C PRO A 214 5.95 -9.46 -12.90
N GLY A 215 5.38 -10.01 -11.85
CA GLY A 215 5.39 -11.43 -11.55
C GLY A 215 6.65 -11.84 -10.81
N ARG A 216 6.95 -13.14 -10.81
CA ARG A 216 8.15 -13.67 -10.14
C ARG A 216 9.42 -13.18 -10.82
N THR A 217 10.32 -12.62 -10.02
CA THR A 217 11.60 -12.09 -10.49
C THR A 217 12.74 -12.65 -9.66
N TRP A 218 13.78 -13.12 -10.32
CA TRP A 218 15.01 -13.57 -9.69
C TRP A 218 16.09 -12.50 -9.86
N TYR A 219 16.90 -12.33 -8.85
CA TYR A 219 18.05 -11.45 -8.92
C TYR A 219 19.25 -12.04 -8.20
N ALA A 220 20.44 -11.70 -8.69
CA ALA A 220 21.70 -12.01 -8.05
C ALA A 220 22.65 -10.81 -8.19
N SER A 221 23.42 -10.55 -7.15
CA SER A 221 24.49 -9.55 -7.18
C SER A 221 25.74 -10.05 -6.46
N PHE A 222 26.88 -9.59 -6.92
CA PHE A 222 28.19 -9.93 -6.36
C PHE A 222 28.86 -8.63 -5.92
N ILE A 223 29.36 -8.60 -4.69
CA ILE A 223 30.08 -7.45 -4.13
C ILE A 223 31.44 -7.94 -3.63
N VAL A 224 32.48 -7.48 -4.29
CA VAL A 224 33.85 -7.74 -3.87
C VAL A 224 34.37 -6.49 -3.17
N LYS A 225 34.77 -6.64 -1.90
CA LYS A 225 35.39 -5.57 -1.12
C LYS A 225 36.87 -5.85 -0.98
N PHE A 226 37.67 -4.88 -1.38
CA PHE A 226 39.11 -4.91 -1.25
C PHE A 226 39.56 -3.87 -0.23
N GLN A 227 40.29 -4.28 0.80
CA GLN A 227 40.86 -3.36 1.79
C GLN A 227 42.34 -3.21 1.53
N ASN A 228 42.77 -2.03 1.07
CA ASN A 228 44.17 -1.62 1.16
C ASN A 228 44.47 -1.25 2.62
N LYS A 229 45.48 -1.89 3.21
CA LYS A 229 46.11 -1.40 4.44
C LYS A 229 47.08 -0.31 4.08
#